data_4f33dc1bbde62e4ffb708351647defbd
#
_entry.id   4f33dc1bbde62e4ffb708351647defbd
#
_cell.length_a   1.000
_cell.length_b   1.000
_cell.length_c   1.000
_cell.angle_alpha   90.00
_cell.angle_beta   90.00
_cell.angle_gamma   90.00
#
_symmetry.space_group_name_H-M   'P 1'
#
loop_
_entity.id
_entity.type
_entity.pdbx_description
1 polymer ?
#
loop_
_entity_poly.entity_id
_entity_poly.type
_entity_poly.pdbx_seq_one_letter_code
_entity_poly.pdbx_strand_id
1 'polypeptide(L)'
;VGRLARPDQLRGLVEADLGSLGRDHLDVVYLRQQGLESVAEHFGVLADLRREGLIRHLGLSNVRLAHLDQAEAIAPVVAVQNRYGVDFGRVNDEILDVCRARGIAFVPFFALTGAGREQGGLAGNDTVTAFAHAHGVTPAQVRLAWTLSRGPHVLAIPGTGNPTHLAENLSAADLVDLPGLSELA
;
A
#
# COMPACT_ATOMS: atom_id res chain seq x y z
N VAL A 1 -8.41 12.16 -11.00
CA VAL A 1 -7.42 12.24 -9.91
C VAL A 1 -7.53 13.64 -9.34
N GLY A 2 -7.89 13.77 -8.05
CA GLY A 2 -8.07 15.06 -7.39
C GLY A 2 -6.75 15.88 -7.37
N ARG A 3 -6.88 17.19 -7.30
CA ARG A 3 -5.74 18.10 -7.12
C ARG A 3 -5.14 17.85 -5.73
N LEU A 4 -3.81 17.91 -5.60
CA LEU A 4 -3.15 17.87 -4.30
C LEU A 4 -3.69 19.00 -3.41
N ALA A 5 -4.10 18.66 -2.18
CA ALA A 5 -4.48 19.67 -1.19
C ALA A 5 -3.26 20.48 -0.77
N ARG A 6 -3.45 21.79 -0.54
CA ARG A 6 -2.40 22.62 0.05
C ARG A 6 -2.29 22.34 1.56
N PRO A 7 -1.15 22.64 2.19
CA PRO A 7 -0.97 22.44 3.64
C PRO A 7 -2.07 23.08 4.48
N ASP A 8 -2.50 24.30 4.14
CA ASP A 8 -3.56 25.04 4.84
C ASP A 8 -4.96 24.41 4.75
N GLN A 9 -5.16 23.47 3.82
CA GLN A 9 -6.43 22.75 3.62
C GLN A 9 -6.50 21.43 4.39
N LEU A 10 -5.36 20.86 4.81
CA LEU A 10 -5.30 19.50 5.36
C LEU A 10 -6.12 19.35 6.64
N ARG A 11 -6.11 20.35 7.53
CA ARG A 11 -6.92 20.34 8.74
C ARG A 11 -8.41 20.19 8.41
N GLY A 12 -8.93 21.03 7.55
CA GLY A 12 -10.35 20.98 7.16
C GLY A 12 -10.76 19.65 6.52
N LEU A 13 -9.84 19.00 5.76
CA LEU A 13 -10.07 17.67 5.20
C LEU A 13 -10.16 16.61 6.29
N VAL A 14 -9.23 16.61 7.26
CA VAL A 14 -9.27 15.68 8.40
C VAL A 14 -10.53 15.87 9.22
N GLU A 15 -10.93 17.10 9.53
CA GLU A 15 -12.15 17.41 10.27
C GLU A 15 -13.41 16.97 9.50
N ALA A 16 -13.45 17.14 8.18
CA ALA A 16 -14.54 16.66 7.33
C ALA A 16 -14.63 15.11 7.33
N ASP A 17 -13.49 14.42 7.26
CA ASP A 17 -13.45 12.96 7.35
C ASP A 17 -13.93 12.47 8.71
N LEU A 18 -13.51 13.10 9.81
CA LEU A 18 -13.96 12.81 11.17
C LEU A 18 -15.48 12.96 11.28
N GLY A 19 -16.02 14.08 10.78
CA GLY A 19 -17.46 14.32 10.75
C GLY A 19 -18.24 13.28 9.93
N SER A 20 -17.70 12.92 8.77
CA SER A 20 -18.33 11.93 7.88
C SER A 20 -18.34 10.52 8.46
N LEU A 21 -17.30 10.16 9.22
CA LEU A 21 -17.13 8.85 9.85
C LEU A 21 -17.79 8.79 11.24
N GLY A 22 -18.21 9.92 11.83
CA GLY A 22 -18.71 9.99 13.20
C GLY A 22 -17.65 9.58 14.23
N ARG A 23 -16.38 9.98 14.02
CA ARG A 23 -15.24 9.62 14.84
C ARG A 23 -14.60 10.86 15.45
N ASP A 24 -13.93 10.68 16.57
CA ASP A 24 -13.13 11.71 17.27
C ASP A 24 -11.66 11.71 16.81
N HIS A 25 -11.19 10.64 16.19
CA HIS A 25 -9.85 10.51 15.62
C HIS A 25 -9.84 9.56 14.42
N LEU A 26 -8.83 9.73 13.53
CA LEU A 26 -8.49 8.80 12.46
C LEU A 26 -7.33 7.91 12.91
N ASP A 27 -7.43 6.60 12.69
CA ASP A 27 -6.39 5.66 13.12
C ASP A 27 -5.11 5.81 12.30
N VAL A 28 -5.22 5.87 10.96
CA VAL A 28 -4.08 6.10 10.07
C VAL A 28 -4.46 7.08 8.97
N VAL A 29 -3.64 8.10 8.77
CA VAL A 29 -3.77 9.03 7.63
C VAL A 29 -2.53 8.95 6.76
N TYR A 30 -2.73 8.74 5.47
CA TYR A 30 -1.65 8.69 4.47
C TYR A 30 -1.51 10.02 3.75
N LEU A 31 -0.32 10.61 3.78
CA LEU A 31 0.04 11.66 2.84
C LEU A 31 0.43 11.03 1.50
N ARG A 32 -0.38 11.29 0.46
CA ARG A 32 -0.04 10.86 -0.89
C ARG A 32 0.82 11.90 -1.59
N GLN A 33 2.04 11.50 -1.95
CA GLN A 33 2.91 12.31 -2.79
C GLN A 33 2.35 12.37 -4.21
N GLN A 34 2.14 13.57 -4.74
CA GLN A 34 1.61 13.84 -6.09
C GLN A 34 2.50 14.86 -6.81
N GLY A 35 3.76 14.49 -7.06
CA GLY A 35 4.71 15.38 -7.72
C GLY A 35 5.39 16.40 -6.80
N LEU A 36 5.25 16.24 -5.47
CA LEU A 36 6.00 17.04 -4.51
C LEU A 36 7.49 16.66 -4.54
N GLU A 37 8.37 17.66 -4.58
CA GLU A 37 9.80 17.46 -4.36
C GLU A 37 10.10 17.20 -2.88
N SER A 38 9.35 17.87 -1.99
CA SER A 38 9.43 17.70 -0.54
C SER A 38 8.06 17.46 0.05
N VAL A 39 7.96 16.52 0.97
CA VAL A 39 6.73 16.24 1.75
C VAL A 39 6.69 16.99 3.07
N ALA A 40 7.75 17.70 3.44
CA ALA A 40 7.97 18.23 4.79
C ALA A 40 6.84 19.16 5.25
N GLU A 41 6.42 20.10 4.44
CA GLU A 41 5.39 21.08 4.82
C GLU A 41 4.04 20.39 5.07
N HIS A 42 3.59 19.55 4.13
CA HIS A 42 2.33 18.82 4.24
C HIS A 42 2.37 17.84 5.42
N PHE A 43 3.47 17.10 5.55
CA PHE A 43 3.62 16.11 6.62
C PHE A 43 3.73 16.76 7.99
N GLY A 44 4.32 17.96 8.08
CA GLY A 44 4.37 18.78 9.29
C GLY A 44 2.96 19.11 9.82
N VAL A 45 2.04 19.52 8.94
CA VAL A 45 0.64 19.78 9.33
C VAL A 45 -0.03 18.51 9.87
N LEU A 46 0.16 17.36 9.21
CA LEU A 46 -0.40 16.10 9.70
C LEU A 46 0.21 15.67 11.03
N ALA A 47 1.51 15.95 11.25
CA ALA A 47 2.17 15.69 12.52
C ALA A 47 1.61 16.56 13.65
N ASP A 48 1.21 17.81 13.35
CA ASP A 48 0.52 18.69 14.30
C ASP A 48 -0.85 18.12 14.66
N LEU A 49 -1.65 17.72 13.69
CA LEU A 49 -2.96 17.08 13.90
C LEU A 49 -2.84 15.77 14.69
N ARG A 50 -1.74 15.03 14.52
CA ARG A 50 -1.43 13.86 15.33
C ARG A 50 -1.15 14.25 16.79
N ARG A 51 -0.38 15.32 17.03
CA ARG A 51 -0.11 15.83 18.40
C ARG A 51 -1.39 16.33 19.10
N GLU A 52 -2.34 16.83 18.33
CA GLU A 52 -3.65 17.26 18.82
C GLU A 52 -4.61 16.08 19.09
N GLY A 53 -4.27 14.87 18.67
CA GLY A 53 -5.07 13.66 18.88
C GLY A 53 -6.12 13.39 17.81
N LEU A 54 -6.22 14.22 16.75
CA LEU A 54 -7.15 14.00 15.63
C LEU A 54 -6.70 12.85 14.71
N ILE A 55 -5.41 12.52 14.72
CA ILE A 55 -4.81 11.41 13.99
C ILE A 55 -3.96 10.60 14.97
N ARG A 56 -4.06 9.27 14.94
CA ARG A 56 -3.20 8.39 15.75
C ARG A 56 -1.86 8.13 15.09
N HIS A 57 -1.89 7.75 13.82
CA HIS A 57 -0.71 7.31 13.08
C HIS A 57 -0.63 7.97 11.71
N LEU A 58 0.59 8.17 11.24
CA LEU A 58 0.87 8.77 9.94
C LEU A 58 1.50 7.73 9.01
N GLY A 59 1.07 7.75 7.75
CA GLY A 59 1.64 6.98 6.67
C GLY A 59 1.97 7.85 5.46
N LEU A 60 2.67 7.26 4.52
CA LEU A 60 3.02 7.88 3.24
C LEU A 60 2.52 7.05 2.08
N SER A 61 2.18 7.68 0.96
CA SER A 61 1.77 6.97 -0.23
C SER A 61 2.45 7.51 -1.48
N ASN A 62 2.88 6.59 -2.35
CA ASN A 62 3.52 6.87 -3.64
C ASN A 62 4.84 7.65 -3.47
N VAL A 63 5.66 7.25 -2.52
CA VAL A 63 6.89 7.95 -2.10
C VAL A 63 8.16 7.21 -2.51
N ARG A 64 9.27 7.94 -2.56
CA ARG A 64 10.64 7.44 -2.65
C ARG A 64 11.29 7.49 -1.28
N LEU A 65 12.44 6.83 -1.13
CA LEU A 65 13.20 6.80 0.13
C LEU A 65 13.48 8.20 0.69
N ALA A 66 13.88 9.15 -0.15
CA ALA A 66 14.12 10.53 0.29
C ALA A 66 12.89 11.20 0.92
N HIS A 67 11.67 10.89 0.46
CA HIS A 67 10.45 11.40 1.10
C HIS A 67 10.18 10.73 2.45
N LEU A 68 10.48 9.43 2.56
CA LEU A 68 10.37 8.71 3.82
C LEU A 68 11.32 9.30 4.87
N ASP A 69 12.58 9.52 4.50
CA ASP A 69 13.59 10.12 5.40
C ASP A 69 13.19 11.53 5.85
N GLN A 70 12.65 12.35 4.94
CA GLN A 70 12.12 13.67 5.30
C GLN A 70 10.96 13.60 6.29
N ALA A 71 10.04 12.67 6.09
CA ALA A 71 8.88 12.52 6.97
C ALA A 71 9.29 12.00 8.35
N GLU A 72 10.15 11.00 8.43
CA GLU A 72 10.63 10.44 9.71
C GLU A 72 11.43 11.45 10.53
N ALA A 73 12.07 12.43 9.91
CA ALA A 73 12.71 13.54 10.61
C ALA A 73 11.69 14.47 11.32
N ILE A 74 10.40 14.41 10.96
CA ILE A 74 9.33 15.25 11.51
C ILE A 74 8.50 14.46 12.53
N ALA A 75 8.03 13.25 12.16
CA ALA A 75 7.23 12.40 13.03
C ALA A 75 7.33 10.93 12.57
N PRO A 76 7.06 9.95 13.48
CA PRO A 76 7.06 8.54 13.13
C PRO A 76 6.11 8.20 11.98
N VAL A 77 6.59 7.42 11.01
CA VAL A 77 5.83 6.85 9.90
C VAL A 77 5.55 5.38 10.23
N VAL A 78 4.28 4.96 10.26
CA VAL A 78 3.93 3.57 10.58
C VAL A 78 3.68 2.71 9.34
N ALA A 79 3.41 3.33 8.19
CA ALA A 79 3.11 2.58 6.97
C ALA A 79 3.50 3.36 5.71
N VAL A 80 3.94 2.64 4.69
CA VAL A 80 4.19 3.15 3.33
C VAL A 80 3.31 2.39 2.35
N GLN A 81 2.55 3.13 1.54
CA GLN A 81 1.66 2.58 0.53
C GLN A 81 2.17 2.93 -0.87
N ASN A 82 2.85 1.99 -1.51
CA ASN A 82 3.39 2.15 -2.86
C ASN A 82 2.84 1.09 -3.83
N ARG A 83 2.95 1.35 -5.13
CA ARG A 83 2.63 0.36 -6.15
C ARG A 83 3.62 -0.81 -6.07
N TYR A 84 3.11 -2.03 -5.89
CA TYR A 84 3.93 -3.21 -5.83
C TYR A 84 3.13 -4.47 -6.16
N GLY A 85 3.78 -5.42 -6.83
CA GLY A 85 3.21 -6.71 -7.23
C GLY A 85 4.09 -7.37 -8.28
N VAL A 86 3.88 -8.65 -8.52
CA VAL A 86 4.66 -9.47 -9.45
C VAL A 86 4.74 -8.89 -10.88
N ASP A 87 3.75 -8.10 -11.27
CA ASP A 87 3.65 -7.52 -12.63
C ASP A 87 4.36 -6.15 -12.76
N PHE A 88 4.97 -5.60 -11.71
CA PHE A 88 5.53 -4.23 -11.72
C PHE A 88 7.05 -4.15 -11.64
N GLY A 89 7.74 -5.31 -11.60
CA GLY A 89 9.18 -5.35 -11.43
C GLY A 89 9.65 -4.84 -10.06
N ARG A 90 10.95 -4.62 -9.91
CA ARG A 90 11.64 -4.41 -8.64
C ARG A 90 11.84 -2.94 -8.23
N VAL A 91 11.12 -2.00 -8.84
CA VAL A 91 11.34 -0.55 -8.66
C VAL A 91 11.17 -0.09 -7.20
N ASN A 92 10.36 -0.78 -6.42
CA ASN A 92 10.09 -0.46 -5.02
C ASN A 92 10.70 -1.46 -4.03
N ASP A 93 11.61 -2.35 -4.44
CA ASP A 93 12.27 -3.29 -3.55
C ASP A 93 13.10 -2.57 -2.47
N GLU A 94 13.84 -1.53 -2.85
CA GLU A 94 14.63 -0.75 -1.91
C GLU A 94 13.79 -0.18 -0.75
N ILE A 95 12.68 0.47 -1.06
CA ILE A 95 11.82 1.06 -0.02
C ILE A 95 11.07 -0.02 0.77
N LEU A 96 10.73 -1.15 0.16
CA LEU A 96 10.16 -2.32 0.84
C LEU A 96 11.15 -2.87 1.88
N ASP A 97 12.42 -3.05 1.52
CA ASP A 97 13.45 -3.55 2.43
C ASP A 97 13.78 -2.54 3.55
N VAL A 98 13.79 -1.25 3.25
CA VAL A 98 13.94 -0.19 4.25
C VAL A 98 12.76 -0.18 5.23
N CYS A 99 11.52 -0.36 4.74
CA CYS A 99 10.35 -0.49 5.61
C CYS A 99 10.49 -1.67 6.56
N ARG A 100 10.95 -2.84 6.07
CA ARG A 100 11.27 -4.01 6.91
C ARG A 100 12.27 -3.67 8.01
N ALA A 101 13.39 -3.06 7.63
CA ALA A 101 14.47 -2.74 8.55
C ALA A 101 14.05 -1.73 9.64
N ARG A 102 13.12 -0.82 9.32
CA ARG A 102 12.63 0.23 10.23
C ARG A 102 11.34 -0.16 10.98
N GLY A 103 10.79 -1.36 10.77
CA GLY A 103 9.54 -1.79 11.40
C GLY A 103 8.30 -1.03 10.89
N ILE A 104 8.35 -0.55 9.64
CA ILE A 104 7.27 0.16 8.96
C ILE A 104 6.47 -0.85 8.12
N ALA A 105 5.14 -0.83 8.21
CA ALA A 105 4.30 -1.65 7.35
C ALA A 105 4.40 -1.20 5.90
N PHE A 106 4.54 -2.16 4.97
CA PHE A 106 4.47 -1.88 3.55
C PHE A 106 3.11 -2.34 3.00
N VAL A 107 2.34 -1.42 2.42
CA VAL A 107 0.96 -1.64 1.98
C VAL A 107 0.87 -1.51 0.46
N PRO A 108 1.09 -2.59 -0.30
CA PRO A 108 1.11 -2.52 -1.75
C PRO A 108 -0.28 -2.24 -2.33
N PHE A 109 -0.38 -1.25 -3.20
CA PHE A 109 -1.56 -1.12 -4.05
C PHE A 109 -1.31 -1.72 -5.44
N PHE A 110 -2.37 -2.18 -6.10
CA PHE A 110 -2.36 -2.89 -7.38
C PHE A 110 -1.73 -4.30 -7.35
N ALA A 111 -1.66 -4.94 -6.19
CA ALA A 111 -1.12 -6.29 -6.08
C ALA A 111 -1.81 -7.32 -7.02
N LEU A 112 -3.08 -7.10 -7.35
CA LEU A 112 -3.87 -7.96 -8.25
C LEU A 112 -3.92 -7.50 -9.70
N THR A 113 -3.64 -6.21 -9.98
CA THR A 113 -3.93 -5.62 -11.29
C THR A 113 -2.74 -4.88 -11.85
N GLY A 114 -2.41 -5.12 -13.12
CA GLY A 114 -1.46 -4.33 -13.90
C GLY A 114 -1.98 -2.93 -14.28
N ALA A 115 -1.26 -2.26 -15.18
CA ALA A 115 -1.72 -1.04 -15.79
C ALA A 115 -3.06 -1.29 -16.52
N GLY A 116 -4.10 -0.54 -16.19
CA GLY A 116 -5.46 -0.75 -16.73
C GLY A 116 -6.50 -1.15 -15.69
N ARG A 117 -6.17 -1.03 -14.40
CA ARG A 117 -7.08 -1.30 -13.28
C ARG A 117 -8.47 -0.68 -13.43
N GLU A 118 -8.56 0.50 -14.03
CA GLU A 118 -9.82 1.21 -14.26
C GLU A 118 -10.79 0.43 -15.17
N GLN A 119 -10.29 -0.59 -15.89
CA GLN A 119 -11.04 -1.48 -16.76
C GLN A 119 -11.33 -2.85 -16.13
N GLY A 120 -10.93 -3.10 -14.87
CA GLY A 120 -11.34 -4.27 -14.09
C GLY A 120 -10.68 -5.60 -14.48
N GLY A 121 -9.55 -5.61 -15.19
CA GLY A 121 -8.87 -6.84 -15.62
C GLY A 121 -7.65 -7.21 -14.77
N LEU A 122 -7.43 -8.52 -14.57
CA LEU A 122 -6.12 -9.04 -14.18
C LEU A 122 -5.14 -8.82 -15.34
N ALA A 123 -3.92 -8.37 -15.02
CA ALA A 123 -2.87 -8.28 -16.04
C ALA A 123 -2.63 -9.67 -16.66
N GLY A 124 -2.53 -9.75 -17.98
CA GLY A 124 -2.06 -10.94 -18.66
C GLY A 124 -0.58 -11.16 -18.31
N ASN A 125 -0.28 -12.26 -17.60
CA ASN A 125 1.07 -12.68 -17.29
C ASN A 125 1.10 -14.20 -17.40
N ASP A 126 1.70 -14.68 -18.48
CA ASP A 126 1.72 -16.10 -18.82
C ASP A 126 2.47 -16.94 -17.77
N THR A 127 3.53 -16.39 -17.18
CA THR A 127 4.28 -17.05 -16.12
C THR A 127 3.42 -17.25 -14.87
N VAL A 128 2.72 -16.23 -14.43
CA VAL A 128 1.76 -16.30 -13.30
C VAL A 128 0.63 -17.29 -13.61
N THR A 129 0.12 -17.27 -14.83
CA THR A 129 -0.97 -18.16 -15.26
C THR A 129 -0.51 -19.62 -15.30
N ALA A 130 0.67 -19.90 -15.85
CA ALA A 130 1.24 -21.24 -15.88
C ALA A 130 1.53 -21.77 -14.47
N PHE A 131 2.07 -20.92 -13.58
CA PHE A 131 2.31 -21.27 -12.19
C PHE A 131 1.00 -21.60 -11.45
N ALA A 132 -0.01 -20.78 -11.63
CA ALA A 132 -1.34 -21.00 -11.03
C ALA A 132 -1.93 -22.35 -11.46
N HIS A 133 -1.86 -22.65 -12.76
CA HIS A 133 -2.33 -23.94 -13.30
C HIS A 133 -1.56 -25.14 -12.70
N ALA A 134 -0.23 -25.04 -12.61
CA ALA A 134 0.61 -26.11 -12.07
C ALA A 134 0.32 -26.44 -10.60
N HIS A 135 -0.16 -25.45 -9.83
CA HIS A 135 -0.46 -25.60 -8.39
C HIS A 135 -1.96 -25.71 -8.08
N GLY A 136 -2.83 -25.69 -9.09
CA GLY A 136 -4.30 -25.79 -8.89
C GLY A 136 -4.92 -24.59 -8.17
N VAL A 137 -4.33 -23.40 -8.31
CA VAL A 137 -4.77 -22.14 -7.68
C VAL A 137 -5.10 -21.09 -8.74
N THR A 138 -5.72 -19.96 -8.34
CA THR A 138 -6.02 -18.87 -9.28
C THR A 138 -4.84 -17.93 -9.48
N PRO A 139 -4.72 -17.26 -10.64
CA PRO A 139 -3.70 -16.22 -10.85
C PRO A 139 -3.77 -15.06 -9.84
N ALA A 140 -4.96 -14.77 -9.30
CA ALA A 140 -5.14 -13.78 -8.25
C ALA A 140 -4.48 -14.23 -6.93
N GLN A 141 -4.70 -15.49 -6.54
CA GLN A 141 -4.05 -16.09 -5.37
C GLN A 141 -2.52 -16.09 -5.50
N VAL A 142 -1.97 -16.45 -6.67
CA VAL A 142 -0.53 -16.40 -6.92
C VAL A 142 0.02 -14.99 -6.74
N ARG A 143 -0.63 -13.97 -7.29
CA ARG A 143 -0.20 -12.57 -7.14
C ARG A 143 -0.20 -12.10 -5.70
N LEU A 144 -1.24 -12.43 -4.95
CA LEU A 144 -1.32 -12.08 -3.52
C LEU A 144 -0.28 -12.84 -2.70
N ALA A 145 -0.16 -14.15 -2.90
CA ALA A 145 0.82 -14.99 -2.21
C ALA A 145 2.25 -14.48 -2.47
N TRP A 146 2.59 -14.18 -3.74
CA TRP A 146 3.88 -13.59 -4.09
C TRP A 146 4.13 -12.25 -3.39
N THR A 147 3.11 -11.40 -3.32
CA THR A 147 3.22 -10.10 -2.64
C THR A 147 3.44 -10.29 -1.14
N LEU A 148 2.67 -11.15 -0.49
CA LEU A 148 2.77 -11.46 0.94
C LEU A 148 4.09 -12.16 1.29
N SER A 149 4.64 -12.99 0.40
CA SER A 149 5.92 -13.67 0.62
C SER A 149 7.12 -12.71 0.72
N ARG A 150 6.94 -11.42 0.39
CA ARG A 150 7.99 -10.41 0.55
C ARG A 150 8.33 -10.09 2.00
N GLY A 151 7.51 -10.49 2.96
CA GLY A 151 7.83 -10.41 4.38
C GLY A 151 6.64 -10.10 5.28
N PRO A 152 6.79 -10.32 6.60
CA PRO A 152 5.69 -10.19 7.55
C PRO A 152 5.21 -8.74 7.78
N HIS A 153 5.95 -7.75 7.28
CA HIS A 153 5.61 -6.33 7.31
C HIS A 153 4.72 -5.90 6.12
N VAL A 154 4.43 -6.82 5.18
CA VAL A 154 3.60 -6.55 4.00
C VAL A 154 2.13 -6.82 4.30
N LEU A 155 1.29 -5.80 4.08
CA LEU A 155 -0.15 -5.87 4.29
C LEU A 155 -0.88 -5.71 2.94
N ALA A 156 -1.39 -6.79 2.39
CA ALA A 156 -2.14 -6.74 1.14
C ALA A 156 -3.54 -6.12 1.35
N ILE A 157 -3.99 -5.32 0.37
CA ILE A 157 -5.29 -4.63 0.38
C ILE A 157 -6.13 -4.97 -0.87
N PRO A 158 -6.38 -6.26 -1.17
CA PRO A 158 -7.17 -6.63 -2.34
C PRO A 158 -8.64 -6.23 -2.16
N GLY A 159 -9.19 -5.50 -3.14
CA GLY A 159 -10.59 -5.12 -3.15
C GLY A 159 -11.43 -6.01 -4.06
N THR A 160 -12.59 -6.48 -3.58
CA THR A 160 -13.57 -7.23 -4.38
C THR A 160 -14.98 -7.04 -3.84
N GLY A 161 -15.97 -7.05 -4.74
CA GLY A 161 -17.40 -7.12 -4.40
C GLY A 161 -17.97 -8.55 -4.48
N ASN A 162 -17.15 -9.55 -4.83
CA ASN A 162 -17.56 -10.94 -4.98
C ASN A 162 -17.12 -11.77 -3.77
N PRO A 163 -18.06 -12.40 -3.02
CA PRO A 163 -17.72 -13.24 -1.85
C PRO A 163 -16.76 -14.41 -2.17
N THR A 164 -16.88 -15.01 -3.35
CA THR A 164 -15.96 -16.09 -3.77
C THR A 164 -14.55 -15.57 -3.91
N HIS A 165 -14.36 -14.43 -4.59
CA HIS A 165 -13.04 -13.79 -4.70
C HIS A 165 -12.49 -13.34 -3.34
N LEU A 166 -13.35 -12.98 -2.39
CA LEU A 166 -12.92 -12.67 -1.02
C LEU A 166 -12.32 -13.90 -0.35
N ALA A 167 -12.98 -15.05 -0.44
CA ALA A 167 -12.47 -16.31 0.10
C ALA A 167 -11.14 -16.71 -0.56
N GLU A 168 -11.03 -16.59 -1.88
CA GLU A 168 -9.79 -16.83 -2.64
C GLU A 168 -8.65 -15.88 -2.19
N ASN A 169 -8.95 -14.59 -2.01
CA ASN A 169 -7.97 -13.62 -1.55
C ASN A 169 -7.46 -13.94 -0.13
N LEU A 170 -8.34 -14.38 0.77
CA LEU A 170 -7.96 -14.77 2.14
C LEU A 170 -7.07 -16.02 2.13
N SER A 171 -7.41 -17.03 1.34
CA SER A 171 -6.62 -18.26 1.25
C SER A 171 -5.25 -18.08 0.59
N ALA A 172 -4.99 -16.95 -0.08
CA ALA A 172 -3.66 -16.66 -0.62
C ALA A 172 -2.57 -16.56 0.46
N ALA A 173 -2.93 -16.28 1.70
CA ALA A 173 -1.99 -16.26 2.82
C ALA A 173 -1.39 -17.63 3.13
N ASP A 174 -2.10 -18.71 2.81
CA ASP A 174 -1.63 -20.08 3.02
C ASP A 174 -0.69 -20.57 1.91
N LEU A 175 -0.51 -19.77 0.87
CA LEU A 175 0.25 -20.11 -0.34
C LEU A 175 1.63 -19.43 -0.42
N VAL A 176 2.02 -18.69 0.60
CA VAL A 176 3.26 -17.87 0.58
C VAL A 176 4.55 -18.70 0.47
N ASP A 177 4.49 -19.97 0.86
CA ASP A 177 5.62 -20.90 0.84
C ASP A 177 5.59 -21.86 -0.36
N LEU A 178 4.76 -21.63 -1.37
CA LEU A 178 4.72 -22.47 -2.56
C LEU A 178 6.10 -22.51 -3.26
N PRO A 179 6.61 -23.71 -3.60
CA PRO A 179 7.89 -23.85 -4.29
C PRO A 179 7.93 -23.07 -5.61
N GLY A 180 8.99 -22.28 -5.85
CA GLY A 180 9.14 -21.46 -7.06
C GLY A 180 8.38 -20.14 -7.07
N LEU A 181 7.55 -19.84 -6.06
CA LEU A 181 6.78 -18.60 -6.00
C LEU A 181 7.67 -17.35 -6.03
N SER A 182 8.79 -17.36 -5.32
CA SER A 182 9.75 -16.25 -5.26
C SER A 182 10.47 -15.94 -6.57
N GLU A 183 10.46 -16.88 -7.51
CA GLU A 183 11.15 -16.81 -8.80
C GLU A 183 10.30 -16.15 -9.91
N LEU A 184 9.03 -15.83 -9.62
CA LEU A 184 8.07 -15.32 -10.61
C LEU A 184 8.31 -13.87 -11.08
N ALA A 185 9.30 -13.14 -10.56
CA ALA A 185 9.55 -11.73 -10.90
C ALA A 185 11.03 -11.40 -11.03
#